data_77bdbeea318c2c95ea0497593760d7ec
#
_entry.id   77bdbeea318c2c95ea0497593760d7ec
#
_cell.length_a   1.000
_cell.length_b   1.000
_cell.length_c   1.000
_cell.angle_alpha   90.00
_cell.angle_beta   90.00
_cell.angle_gamma   90.00
#
_symmetry.space_group_name_H-M   'P 1'
#
loop_
_entity.id
_entity.type
_entity.pdbx_description
1 polymer ?
#
loop_
_entity_poly.entity_id
_entity_poly.type
_entity_poly.pdbx_seq_one_letter_code
_entity_poly.pdbx_strand_id
1 'polypeptide(L)'
;MCIRDRFKTEDPRKSFYDDRYKLLLYFPTEIESPLIYKDAPFDVCKSRLENTFFNRWDSIKHNVIVHWVDKVAGDNSCGLALFSDHTTSYVHGEDFPLALNVQYAGKGLWGMDYRIDRPTEFSYSILPHQGNWEQCRLWTRSEERNEPLIATLAGDISLTSASFLSVENDAYELSSMYYEGKSLYVRLFNSLSNDTSRKIAITGTNLSVKLVELDGRTIETSVSYTHLRAHET
;
A
#
# COMPACT_ATOMS: atom_id res chain seq x y z
N MET A 1 15.36 4.67 -9.55
CA MET A 1 14.79 5.98 -9.93
C MET A 1 13.28 5.85 -9.89
N CYS A 2 12.59 6.64 -9.09
CA CYS A 2 11.12 6.64 -9.05
C CYS A 2 10.62 7.82 -9.91
N ILE A 3 9.71 7.56 -10.82
CA ILE A 3 9.05 8.59 -11.62
C ILE A 3 7.67 8.83 -11.02
N ARG A 4 7.40 10.07 -10.65
CA ARG A 4 6.09 10.49 -10.17
C ARG A 4 5.42 11.34 -11.23
N ASP A 5 4.19 11.04 -11.54
CA ASP A 5 3.40 11.77 -12.52
C ASP A 5 1.97 11.99 -12.03
N ARG A 6 1.27 12.88 -12.70
CA ARG A 6 -0.10 13.27 -12.36
C ARG A 6 -0.96 13.25 -13.62
N PHE A 7 -2.11 12.62 -13.48
CA PHE A 7 -3.15 12.64 -14.50
C PHE A 7 -4.29 13.55 -14.05
N LYS A 8 -4.79 14.36 -14.98
CA LYS A 8 -5.94 15.24 -14.75
C LYS A 8 -6.83 15.24 -15.97
N THR A 9 -8.12 15.00 -15.77
CA THR A 9 -9.13 15.16 -16.80
C THR A 9 -9.67 16.58 -16.81
N GLU A 10 -10.10 17.03 -17.97
CA GLU A 10 -10.87 18.27 -18.09
C GLU A 10 -12.23 18.14 -17.39
N ASP A 11 -12.79 19.27 -16.97
CA ASP A 11 -14.10 19.33 -16.35
C ASP A 11 -15.18 18.96 -17.39
N PRO A 12 -15.90 17.85 -17.21
CA PRO A 12 -17.02 17.54 -18.09
C PRO A 12 -18.13 18.56 -17.84
N ARG A 13 -18.48 19.32 -18.85
CA ARG A 13 -19.58 20.30 -18.79
C ARG A 13 -20.94 19.64 -18.54
N LYS A 14 -21.03 18.34 -18.73
CA LYS A 14 -22.20 17.50 -18.44
C LYS A 14 -21.76 16.19 -17.83
N SER A 15 -22.55 15.67 -16.90
CA SER A 15 -22.34 14.34 -16.34
C SER A 15 -22.20 13.29 -17.45
N PHE A 16 -21.11 12.55 -17.44
CA PHE A 16 -20.79 11.54 -18.43
C PHE A 16 -21.09 10.15 -17.90
N TYR A 17 -21.73 9.34 -18.73
CA TYR A 17 -22.00 7.93 -18.48
C TYR A 17 -21.76 7.11 -19.75
N ASP A 18 -20.89 6.12 -19.69
CA ASP A 18 -20.70 5.13 -20.73
C ASP A 18 -20.18 3.82 -20.11
N ASP A 19 -20.99 2.79 -20.14
CA ASP A 19 -20.68 1.49 -19.52
C ASP A 19 -19.87 0.56 -20.44
N ARG A 20 -19.52 1.02 -21.65
CA ARG A 20 -18.75 0.24 -22.64
C ARG A 20 -17.24 0.41 -22.48
N TYR A 21 -16.79 1.52 -21.89
CA TYR A 21 -15.38 1.90 -21.89
C TYR A 21 -14.87 2.23 -20.49
N LYS A 22 -13.57 1.96 -20.31
CA LYS A 22 -12.78 2.41 -19.17
C LYS A 22 -11.57 3.17 -19.68
N LEU A 23 -11.14 4.19 -18.95
CA LEU A 23 -9.89 4.85 -19.22
C LEU A 23 -8.81 4.17 -18.38
N LEU A 24 -7.85 3.55 -19.07
CA LEU A 24 -6.74 2.82 -18.48
C LEU A 24 -5.42 3.49 -18.84
N LEU A 25 -4.51 3.54 -17.90
CA LEU A 25 -3.13 3.93 -18.12
C LEU A 25 -2.25 2.68 -18.19
N TYR A 26 -1.65 2.41 -19.33
CA TYR A 26 -0.89 1.21 -19.62
C TYR A 26 0.60 1.37 -19.32
N PHE A 27 1.20 0.29 -18.80
CA PHE A 27 2.62 0.19 -18.50
C PHE A 27 3.21 -1.06 -19.16
N PRO A 28 3.46 -1.03 -20.48
CA PRO A 28 4.06 -2.16 -21.19
C PRO A 28 5.47 -2.46 -20.67
N THR A 29 5.76 -3.73 -20.46
CA THR A 29 7.09 -4.22 -20.08
C THR A 29 7.38 -5.52 -20.79
N GLU A 30 8.66 -5.80 -21.03
CA GLU A 30 9.15 -7.06 -21.60
C GLU A 30 9.49 -8.09 -20.49
N ILE A 31 8.86 -7.99 -19.33
CA ILE A 31 9.07 -8.95 -18.23
C ILE A 31 8.38 -10.26 -18.60
N GLU A 32 9.19 -11.30 -18.79
CA GLU A 32 8.71 -12.64 -19.11
C GLU A 32 8.20 -13.40 -17.90
N SER A 33 7.18 -14.24 -18.10
CA SER A 33 6.57 -15.09 -17.07
C SER A 33 6.30 -14.32 -15.75
N PRO A 34 5.61 -13.18 -15.80
CA PRO A 34 5.52 -12.28 -14.66
C PRO A 34 4.71 -12.86 -13.50
N LEU A 35 5.15 -12.51 -12.29
CA LEU A 35 4.35 -12.59 -11.08
C LEU A 35 3.80 -11.21 -10.77
N ILE A 36 2.55 -11.15 -10.33
CA ILE A 36 1.92 -9.91 -9.92
C ILE A 36 1.67 -9.97 -8.42
N TYR A 37 2.23 -9.03 -7.68
CA TYR A 37 1.94 -8.80 -6.28
C TYR A 37 1.21 -7.47 -6.11
N LYS A 38 0.37 -7.40 -5.11
CA LYS A 38 -0.36 -6.18 -4.78
C LYS A 38 -0.53 -6.04 -3.29
N ASP A 39 -0.69 -4.83 -2.84
CA ASP A 39 -1.10 -4.58 -1.47
C ASP A 39 -2.58 -4.89 -1.25
N ALA A 40 -2.89 -5.25 -0.03
CA ALA A 40 -4.21 -5.39 0.53
C ALA A 40 -4.17 -4.84 1.96
N PRO A 41 -5.30 -4.58 2.62
CA PRO A 41 -5.28 -4.16 4.01
C PRO A 41 -4.49 -5.16 4.89
N PHE A 42 -3.32 -4.73 5.38
CA PHE A 42 -2.41 -5.52 6.23
C PHE A 42 -1.92 -6.84 5.60
N ASP A 43 -1.78 -6.88 4.26
CA ASP A 43 -1.32 -8.07 3.57
C ASP A 43 -0.71 -7.74 2.20
N VAL A 44 0.03 -8.69 1.63
CA VAL A 44 0.48 -8.68 0.25
C VAL A 44 -0.05 -9.91 -0.47
N CYS A 45 -0.86 -9.68 -1.47
CA CYS A 45 -1.51 -10.76 -2.22
C CYS A 45 -0.79 -11.01 -3.55
N LYS A 46 -0.53 -12.27 -3.87
CA LYS A 46 -0.15 -12.69 -5.20
C LYS A 46 -1.39 -12.76 -6.08
N SER A 47 -1.43 -11.94 -7.12
CA SER A 47 -2.48 -12.01 -8.13
C SER A 47 -2.22 -13.19 -9.06
N ARG A 48 -3.24 -13.99 -9.33
CA ARG A 48 -3.15 -15.15 -10.21
C ARG A 48 -4.02 -14.93 -11.43
N LEU A 49 -3.49 -15.23 -12.62
CA LEU A 49 -4.32 -15.33 -13.82
C LEU A 49 -5.16 -16.62 -13.79
N GLU A 50 -4.59 -17.67 -13.21
CA GLU A 50 -5.23 -18.96 -13.06
C GLU A 50 -6.07 -19.03 -11.77
N ASN A 51 -7.08 -19.89 -11.78
CA ASN A 51 -7.90 -20.22 -10.60
C ASN A 51 -8.52 -19.02 -9.89
N THR A 52 -8.92 -18.01 -10.64
CA THR A 52 -9.68 -16.89 -10.07
C THR A 52 -11.17 -17.20 -10.08
N PHE A 53 -11.93 -16.54 -9.23
CA PHE A 53 -13.38 -16.71 -9.11
C PHE A 53 -14.12 -16.53 -10.45
N PHE A 54 -13.56 -15.77 -11.38
CA PHE A 54 -14.09 -15.47 -12.70
C PHE A 54 -13.23 -16.03 -13.84
N ASN A 55 -12.58 -17.19 -13.67
CA ASN A 55 -11.71 -17.80 -14.66
C ASN A 55 -12.39 -18.06 -16.02
N ARG A 56 -13.70 -18.02 -16.04
CA ARG A 56 -14.53 -18.30 -17.23
C ARG A 56 -14.56 -17.13 -18.24
N TRP A 57 -14.11 -15.96 -17.84
CA TRP A 57 -14.41 -14.76 -18.58
C TRP A 57 -13.26 -14.15 -19.32
N ASP A 58 -12.00 -14.36 -18.87
CA ASP A 58 -10.96 -13.52 -19.41
C ASP A 58 -9.54 -13.99 -19.20
N SER A 59 -8.74 -13.83 -20.24
CA SER A 59 -7.31 -13.67 -20.16
C SER A 59 -6.88 -12.35 -19.45
N ILE A 60 -7.81 -11.45 -19.14
CA ILE A 60 -7.57 -10.17 -18.48
C ILE A 60 -8.26 -10.18 -17.13
N LYS A 61 -7.51 -9.87 -16.08
CA LYS A 61 -8.01 -9.82 -14.69
C LYS A 61 -8.03 -8.40 -14.17
N HIS A 62 -9.18 -8.03 -13.62
CA HIS A 62 -9.36 -6.80 -12.88
C HIS A 62 -9.25 -7.09 -11.38
N ASN A 63 -8.49 -6.26 -10.67
CA ASN A 63 -8.32 -6.42 -9.23
C ASN A 63 -8.13 -5.08 -8.55
N VAL A 64 -8.39 -5.01 -7.25
CA VAL A 64 -8.28 -3.78 -6.47
C VAL A 64 -6.94 -3.76 -5.75
N ILE A 65 -6.33 -2.59 -5.68
CA ILE A 65 -5.16 -2.27 -4.85
C ILE A 65 -5.54 -1.19 -3.85
N VAL A 66 -4.85 -1.14 -2.74
CA VAL A 66 -4.94 -0.01 -1.82
C VAL A 66 -4.06 1.10 -2.35
N HIS A 67 -2.76 0.85 -2.54
CA HIS A 67 -1.80 1.85 -3.01
C HIS A 67 -0.80 1.36 -4.03
N TRP A 68 -0.48 0.04 -4.12
CA TRP A 68 0.54 -0.42 -5.05
C TRP A 68 0.26 -1.78 -5.68
N VAL A 69 0.84 -1.97 -6.85
CA VAL A 69 0.92 -3.24 -7.56
C VAL A 69 2.31 -3.39 -8.17
N ASP A 70 2.86 -4.59 -8.13
CA ASP A 70 4.18 -4.93 -8.64
C ASP A 70 4.10 -6.04 -9.67
N LYS A 71 4.70 -5.81 -10.83
CA LYS A 71 4.93 -6.81 -11.86
C LYS A 71 6.41 -7.19 -11.84
N VAL A 72 6.73 -8.38 -11.40
CA VAL A 72 8.10 -8.88 -11.22
C VAL A 72 8.32 -10.11 -12.07
N ALA A 73 9.53 -10.29 -12.60
CA ALA A 73 9.95 -11.49 -13.32
C ALA A 73 9.82 -12.73 -12.44
N GLY A 74 9.50 -13.88 -13.03
CA GLY A 74 9.29 -15.12 -12.29
C GLY A 74 10.49 -15.59 -11.46
N ASP A 75 11.70 -15.16 -11.83
CA ASP A 75 12.96 -15.40 -11.12
C ASP A 75 13.34 -14.28 -10.12
N ASN A 76 12.46 -13.29 -9.96
CA ASN A 76 12.69 -12.09 -9.15
C ASN A 76 13.92 -11.25 -9.56
N SER A 77 14.36 -11.31 -10.80
CA SER A 77 15.53 -10.55 -11.27
C SER A 77 15.25 -9.06 -11.43
N CYS A 78 14.05 -8.72 -11.87
CA CYS A 78 13.64 -7.33 -12.08
C CYS A 78 12.13 -7.19 -11.98
N GLY A 79 11.67 -5.96 -11.77
CA GLY A 79 10.25 -5.65 -11.68
C GLY A 79 9.92 -4.20 -11.98
N LEU A 80 8.63 -3.94 -12.06
CA LEU A 80 8.04 -2.61 -12.19
C LEU A 80 6.90 -2.46 -11.21
N ALA A 81 7.13 -1.68 -10.16
CA ALA A 81 6.09 -1.32 -9.20
C ALA A 81 5.38 -0.03 -9.62
N LEU A 82 4.07 -0.02 -9.48
CA LEU A 82 3.21 1.13 -9.67
C LEU A 82 2.58 1.51 -8.34
N PHE A 83 2.61 2.79 -8.01
CA PHE A 83 1.99 3.35 -6.80
C PHE A 83 0.87 4.30 -7.18
N SER A 84 -0.22 4.24 -6.43
CA SER A 84 -1.36 5.14 -6.52
C SER A 84 -1.49 5.96 -5.24
N ASP A 85 -2.07 7.15 -5.34
CA ASP A 85 -2.40 8.01 -4.20
C ASP A 85 -3.77 7.70 -3.59
N HIS A 86 -4.46 6.71 -4.11
CA HIS A 86 -5.77 6.27 -3.63
C HIS A 86 -6.05 4.82 -4.02
N THR A 87 -7.01 4.22 -3.35
CA THR A 87 -7.52 2.89 -3.70
C THR A 87 -8.10 2.92 -5.11
N THR A 88 -7.59 2.07 -5.97
CA THR A 88 -8.02 1.94 -7.36
C THR A 88 -7.99 0.48 -7.81
N SER A 89 -8.27 0.23 -9.07
CA SER A 89 -8.15 -1.08 -9.67
C SER A 89 -7.02 -1.12 -10.70
N TYR A 90 -6.45 -2.29 -10.87
CA TYR A 90 -5.52 -2.56 -11.94
C TYR A 90 -6.02 -3.70 -12.81
N VAL A 91 -5.45 -3.80 -13.98
CA VAL A 91 -5.74 -4.83 -14.97
C VAL A 91 -4.43 -5.45 -15.43
N HIS A 92 -4.40 -6.73 -15.61
CA HIS A 92 -3.33 -7.42 -16.32
C HIS A 92 -3.85 -8.69 -16.99
N GLY A 93 -3.13 -9.20 -17.95
CA GLY A 93 -3.44 -10.43 -18.67
C GLY A 93 -2.17 -11.12 -19.17
N GLU A 94 -2.32 -12.26 -19.76
CA GLU A 94 -1.22 -13.01 -20.38
C GLU A 94 -0.56 -12.17 -21.47
N ASP A 95 -1.37 -11.65 -22.39
CA ASP A 95 -0.95 -10.76 -23.49
C ASP A 95 -1.43 -9.30 -23.28
N PHE A 96 -1.79 -8.95 -22.06
CA PHE A 96 -2.30 -7.64 -21.75
C PHE A 96 -1.40 -6.95 -20.72
N PRO A 97 -0.87 -5.76 -21.02
CA PRO A 97 0.06 -5.08 -20.14
C PRO A 97 -0.61 -4.69 -18.82
N LEU A 98 0.22 -4.57 -17.77
CA LEU A 98 -0.24 -4.00 -16.52
C LEU A 98 -0.79 -2.59 -16.76
N ALA A 99 -1.97 -2.31 -16.24
CA ALA A 99 -2.63 -1.03 -16.39
C ALA A 99 -3.36 -0.61 -15.13
N LEU A 100 -3.34 0.69 -14.81
CA LEU A 100 -4.15 1.29 -13.76
C LEU A 100 -5.47 1.81 -14.34
N ASN A 101 -6.56 1.59 -13.61
CA ASN A 101 -7.84 2.20 -13.94
C ASN A 101 -7.83 3.65 -13.48
N VAL A 102 -7.90 4.55 -14.46
CA VAL A 102 -7.90 6.01 -14.21
C VAL A 102 -9.31 6.50 -13.97
N GLN A 103 -10.24 6.01 -14.78
CA GLN A 103 -11.60 6.52 -14.76
C GLN A 103 -12.58 5.47 -15.29
N TYR A 104 -13.70 5.37 -14.62
CA TYR A 104 -14.80 4.53 -15.01
C TYR A 104 -16.12 5.28 -14.88
N ALA A 105 -16.92 5.24 -15.93
CA ALA A 105 -18.32 5.64 -15.90
C ALA A 105 -19.15 4.46 -16.38
N GLY A 106 -20.23 4.14 -15.68
CA GLY A 106 -21.04 3.00 -16.07
C GLY A 106 -21.79 2.40 -14.90
N LYS A 107 -22.24 1.17 -15.08
CA LYS A 107 -22.94 0.43 -14.03
C LYS A 107 -22.03 0.12 -12.86
N GLY A 108 -22.44 0.51 -11.68
CA GLY A 108 -21.79 0.17 -10.45
C GLY A 108 -22.42 -1.07 -9.78
N LEU A 109 -21.90 -1.44 -8.64
CA LEU A 109 -22.47 -2.45 -7.78
C LEU A 109 -23.78 -1.93 -7.14
N TRP A 110 -24.67 -2.86 -6.83
CA TRP A 110 -25.91 -2.56 -6.09
C TRP A 110 -26.88 -1.61 -6.81
N GLY A 111 -26.84 -1.60 -8.14
CA GLY A 111 -27.75 -0.76 -8.95
C GLY A 111 -27.42 0.72 -8.95
N MET A 112 -26.24 1.10 -8.45
CA MET A 112 -25.77 2.47 -8.55
C MET A 112 -25.03 2.69 -9.88
N ASP A 113 -25.26 3.83 -10.51
CA ASP A 113 -24.53 4.25 -11.68
C ASP A 113 -23.38 5.17 -11.28
N TYR A 114 -22.18 4.88 -11.80
CA TYR A 114 -21.04 5.78 -11.69
C TYR A 114 -21.08 6.78 -12.84
N ARG A 115 -21.11 8.05 -12.51
CA ARG A 115 -21.09 9.15 -13.45
C ARG A 115 -19.89 10.05 -13.20
N ILE A 116 -19.30 10.52 -14.28
CA ILE A 116 -18.25 11.52 -14.19
C ILE A 116 -18.92 12.88 -14.24
N ASP A 117 -18.96 13.57 -13.13
CA ASP A 117 -19.61 14.86 -12.94
C ASP A 117 -18.63 15.99 -12.59
N ARG A 118 -17.35 15.67 -12.43
CA ARG A 118 -16.29 16.60 -12.08
C ARG A 118 -14.95 16.16 -12.68
N PRO A 119 -13.94 17.05 -12.73
CA PRO A 119 -12.58 16.67 -13.09
C PRO A 119 -12.06 15.57 -12.17
N THR A 120 -11.36 14.61 -12.76
CA THR A 120 -10.66 13.57 -12.02
C THR A 120 -9.16 13.86 -12.09
N GLU A 121 -8.51 13.83 -10.93
CA GLU A 121 -7.07 13.96 -10.80
C GLU A 121 -6.57 12.81 -9.94
N PHE A 122 -5.52 12.13 -10.38
CA PHE A 122 -4.82 11.17 -9.57
C PHE A 122 -3.32 11.23 -9.83
N SER A 123 -2.56 10.85 -8.83
CA SER A 123 -1.11 10.85 -8.90
C SER A 123 -0.61 9.41 -8.81
N TYR A 124 0.32 9.05 -9.67
CA TYR A 124 0.95 7.74 -9.65
C TYR A 124 2.48 7.86 -9.67
N SER A 125 3.14 6.80 -9.28
CA SER A 125 4.60 6.70 -9.38
C SER A 125 4.99 5.36 -9.96
N ILE A 126 6.11 5.34 -10.66
CA ILE A 126 6.68 4.17 -11.30
C ILE A 126 8.05 3.92 -10.69
N LEU A 127 8.30 2.69 -10.27
CA LEU A 127 9.58 2.25 -9.72
C LEU A 127 10.06 1.00 -10.45
N PRO A 128 10.95 1.12 -11.44
CA PRO A 128 11.73 -0.02 -11.91
C PRO A 128 12.69 -0.47 -10.82
N HIS A 129 12.80 -1.78 -10.58
CA HIS A 129 13.62 -2.31 -9.51
C HIS A 129 14.22 -3.67 -9.85
N GLN A 130 15.20 -4.08 -9.06
CA GLN A 130 15.73 -5.44 -9.00
C GLN A 130 15.18 -6.13 -7.75
N GLY A 131 15.07 -7.47 -7.78
CA GLY A 131 14.52 -8.22 -6.68
C GLY A 131 12.98 -8.21 -6.66
N ASN A 132 12.42 -8.71 -5.57
CA ASN A 132 11.00 -8.77 -5.33
C ASN A 132 10.49 -7.56 -4.49
N TRP A 133 9.20 -7.53 -4.22
CA TRP A 133 8.55 -6.48 -3.45
C TRP A 133 9.11 -6.30 -2.02
N GLU A 134 9.55 -7.40 -1.35
CA GLU A 134 10.16 -7.33 -0.01
C GLU A 134 11.54 -6.68 -0.06
N GLN A 135 12.40 -7.16 -0.97
CA GLN A 135 13.75 -6.63 -1.16
C GLN A 135 13.73 -5.15 -1.53
N CYS A 136 12.71 -4.75 -2.28
CA CYS A 136 12.48 -3.36 -2.69
C CYS A 136 11.72 -2.53 -1.65
N ARG A 137 11.24 -3.17 -0.57
CA ARG A 137 10.51 -2.50 0.52
C ARG A 137 9.33 -1.68 -0.02
N LEU A 138 8.49 -2.29 -0.87
CA LEU A 138 7.43 -1.55 -1.55
C LEU A 138 6.39 -0.97 -0.58
N TRP A 139 6.14 -1.63 0.57
CA TRP A 139 5.32 -1.08 1.64
C TRP A 139 5.86 0.25 2.15
N THR A 140 7.11 0.26 2.62
CA THR A 140 7.77 1.48 3.13
C THR A 140 7.76 2.60 2.08
N ARG A 141 8.04 2.26 0.81
CA ARG A 141 8.02 3.25 -0.28
C ARG A 141 6.63 3.79 -0.58
N SER A 142 5.61 2.96 -0.39
CA SER A 142 4.21 3.39 -0.49
C SER A 142 3.84 4.36 0.62
N GLU A 143 4.23 4.06 1.87
CA GLU A 143 4.04 4.96 3.02
C GLU A 143 4.79 6.29 2.81
N GLU A 144 6.08 6.26 2.48
CA GLU A 144 6.87 7.46 2.19
C GLU A 144 6.24 8.35 1.09
N ARG A 145 5.54 7.74 0.15
CA ARG A 145 4.86 8.46 -0.92
C ARG A 145 3.52 9.05 -0.51
N ASN A 146 2.74 8.30 0.26
CA ASN A 146 1.35 8.64 0.55
C ASN A 146 1.17 9.36 1.89
N GLU A 147 2.16 9.25 2.81
CA GLU A 147 2.18 9.95 4.08
C GLU A 147 3.14 11.15 4.01
N PRO A 148 2.63 12.35 3.74
CA PRO A 148 3.48 13.52 3.56
C PRO A 148 4.10 13.97 4.89
N LEU A 149 5.33 14.43 4.83
CA LEU A 149 5.99 15.07 5.98
C LEU A 149 5.24 16.32 6.38
N ILE A 150 5.00 16.47 7.68
CA ILE A 150 4.40 17.66 8.26
C ILE A 150 5.53 18.62 8.63
N ALA A 151 5.52 19.81 8.02
CA ALA A 151 6.45 20.89 8.34
C ALA A 151 5.75 21.95 9.19
N THR A 152 6.43 22.37 10.26
CA THR A 152 5.95 23.47 11.11
C THR A 152 7.10 24.42 11.46
N LEU A 153 6.76 25.67 11.68
CA LEU A 153 7.72 26.63 12.21
C LEU A 153 7.93 26.34 13.70
N ALA A 154 9.17 26.25 14.08
CA ALA A 154 9.58 26.10 15.47
C ALA A 154 10.48 27.26 15.85
N GLY A 155 10.44 27.66 17.14
CA GLY A 155 11.39 28.62 17.71
C GLY A 155 12.78 28.01 17.85
N ASP A 156 13.57 28.51 18.78
CA ASP A 156 14.91 27.99 19.05
C ASP A 156 14.84 26.51 19.46
N ILE A 157 15.32 25.64 18.59
CA ILE A 157 15.39 24.18 18.83
C ILE A 157 16.84 23.81 19.05
N SER A 158 17.13 23.27 20.21
CA SER A 158 18.44 22.67 20.51
C SER A 158 18.60 21.24 19.99
N LEU A 159 17.49 20.59 19.63
CA LEU A 159 17.45 19.21 19.18
C LEU A 159 17.48 19.14 17.65
N THR A 160 18.47 18.48 17.09
CA THR A 160 18.63 18.33 15.64
C THR A 160 17.87 17.14 15.07
N SER A 161 17.64 16.12 15.87
CA SER A 161 16.94 14.90 15.48
C SER A 161 16.45 14.15 16.72
N ALA A 162 15.25 13.57 16.65
CA ALA A 162 14.72 12.65 17.65
C ALA A 162 13.81 11.62 17.01
N SER A 163 13.82 10.40 17.56
CA SER A 163 12.85 9.36 17.22
C SER A 163 12.15 8.89 18.50
N PHE A 164 10.82 8.83 18.45
CA PHE A 164 10.02 8.27 19.52
C PHE A 164 9.95 6.75 19.42
N LEU A 165 9.79 6.23 18.23
CA LEU A 165 9.67 4.81 17.91
C LEU A 165 10.69 4.44 16.85
N SER A 166 11.40 3.35 17.05
CA SER A 166 12.20 2.74 16.01
C SER A 166 12.05 1.22 16.02
N VAL A 167 12.11 0.62 14.86
CA VAL A 167 11.98 -0.82 14.65
C VAL A 167 13.22 -1.33 13.96
N GLU A 168 13.75 -2.45 14.45
CA GLU A 168 14.92 -3.08 13.88
C GLU A 168 14.66 -3.50 12.41
N ASN A 169 15.55 -3.08 11.51
CA ASN A 169 15.51 -3.37 10.07
C ASN A 169 14.25 -2.89 9.35
N ASP A 170 13.50 -1.93 9.91
CA ASP A 170 12.28 -1.38 9.33
C ASP A 170 11.30 -2.47 8.85
N ALA A 171 11.17 -3.55 9.64
CA ALA A 171 10.34 -4.71 9.29
C ALA A 171 8.86 -4.51 9.60
N TYR A 172 8.53 -3.52 10.40
CA TYR A 172 7.16 -3.21 10.78
C TYR A 172 6.79 -1.81 10.33
N GLU A 173 5.63 -1.69 9.74
CA GLU A 173 5.03 -0.41 9.39
C GLU A 173 4.15 0.09 10.53
N LEU A 174 4.18 1.38 10.81
CA LEU A 174 3.32 2.03 11.78
C LEU A 174 1.94 2.26 11.16
N SER A 175 0.98 1.41 11.47
CA SER A 175 -0.36 1.53 10.89
C SER A 175 -1.28 2.51 11.62
N SER A 176 -1.05 2.73 12.92
CA SER A 176 -1.75 3.79 13.66
C SER A 176 -1.06 4.13 14.98
N MET A 177 -1.22 5.39 15.39
CA MET A 177 -0.78 5.87 16.70
C MET A 177 -1.82 6.85 17.24
N TYR A 178 -2.34 6.58 18.44
CA TYR A 178 -3.38 7.44 19.04
C TYR A 178 -3.35 7.37 20.56
N TYR A 179 -3.88 8.41 21.19
CA TYR A 179 -4.07 8.47 22.63
C TYR A 179 -5.50 8.06 23.04
N GLU A 180 -5.60 7.21 24.05
CA GLU A 180 -6.84 6.93 24.74
C GLU A 180 -6.60 7.03 26.26
N GLY A 181 -7.27 7.98 26.88
CA GLY A 181 -7.04 8.32 28.29
C GLY A 181 -5.59 8.78 28.53
N LYS A 182 -4.82 8.00 29.29
CA LYS A 182 -3.40 8.26 29.61
C LYS A 182 -2.43 7.33 28.85
N SER A 183 -2.96 6.52 27.98
CA SER A 183 -2.18 5.51 27.24
C SER A 183 -2.01 5.94 25.80
N LEU A 184 -0.80 5.75 25.28
CA LEU A 184 -0.51 5.83 23.86
C LEU A 184 -0.59 4.43 23.27
N TYR A 185 -1.44 4.25 22.29
CA TYR A 185 -1.57 3.02 21.51
C TYR A 185 -0.77 3.16 20.23
N VAL A 186 0.04 2.16 19.97
CA VAL A 186 0.85 2.04 18.75
C VAL A 186 0.52 0.72 18.09
N ARG A 187 0.04 0.76 16.87
CA ARG A 187 -0.22 -0.44 16.08
C ARG A 187 0.83 -0.59 15.00
N LEU A 188 1.51 -1.71 15.03
CA LEU A 188 2.52 -2.08 14.06
C LEU A 188 2.02 -3.24 13.22
N PHE A 189 2.31 -3.20 11.94
CA PHE A 189 2.03 -4.26 10.98
C PHE A 189 3.36 -4.84 10.48
N ASN A 190 3.48 -6.18 10.50
CA ASN A 190 4.62 -6.85 9.89
C ASN A 190 4.42 -6.87 8.37
N SER A 191 5.18 -6.04 7.66
CA SER A 191 5.10 -5.92 6.20
C SER A 191 5.91 -6.96 5.44
N LEU A 192 6.65 -7.83 6.15
CA LEU A 192 7.47 -8.87 5.54
C LEU A 192 6.83 -10.25 5.70
N SER A 193 7.15 -11.16 4.81
CA SER A 193 6.61 -12.53 4.80
C SER A 193 7.24 -13.46 5.86
N ASN A 194 8.08 -12.94 6.75
CA ASN A 194 8.78 -13.75 7.76
C ASN A 194 8.33 -13.42 9.18
N ASP A 195 8.28 -14.46 10.04
CA ASP A 195 7.93 -14.40 11.46
C ASP A 195 9.12 -14.06 12.36
N THR A 196 10.11 -13.36 11.87
CA THR A 196 11.30 -13.08 12.66
C THR A 196 11.00 -12.05 13.74
N SER A 197 11.33 -12.37 14.99
CA SER A 197 11.27 -11.41 16.09
C SER A 197 12.12 -10.18 15.80
N ARG A 198 11.62 -9.00 16.11
CA ARG A 198 12.31 -7.71 15.90
C ARG A 198 12.30 -6.92 17.20
N LYS A 199 13.34 -6.12 17.37
CA LYS A 199 13.40 -5.17 18.49
C LYS A 199 12.66 -3.90 18.12
N ILE A 200 11.81 -3.47 19.04
CA ILE A 200 11.11 -2.19 18.97
C ILE A 200 11.65 -1.34 20.10
N ALA A 201 12.21 -0.18 19.77
CA ALA A 201 12.69 0.78 20.76
C ALA A 201 11.72 1.96 20.86
N ILE A 202 11.30 2.26 22.07
CA ILE A 202 10.44 3.40 22.39
C ILE A 202 11.21 4.33 23.32
N THR A 203 11.36 5.59 22.91
CA THR A 203 12.07 6.60 23.68
C THR A 203 11.13 7.27 24.68
N GLY A 204 11.49 7.24 25.97
CA GLY A 204 10.75 7.90 27.04
C GLY A 204 11.25 7.53 28.41
N THR A 205 10.80 8.25 29.43
CA THR A 205 11.12 7.98 30.84
C THR A 205 9.92 7.36 31.55
N ASN A 206 10.18 6.36 32.39
CA ASN A 206 9.13 5.69 33.19
C ASN A 206 7.99 5.08 32.36
N LEU A 207 8.30 4.55 31.20
CA LEU A 207 7.30 3.89 30.34
C LEU A 207 6.99 2.49 30.86
N SER A 208 5.70 2.16 30.90
CA SER A 208 5.20 0.80 31.03
C SER A 208 4.62 0.39 29.68
N VAL A 209 5.14 -0.67 29.09
CA VAL A 209 4.71 -1.17 27.78
C VAL A 209 3.90 -2.44 28.00
N LYS A 210 2.77 -2.55 27.32
CA LYS A 210 1.91 -3.73 27.33
C LYS A 210 1.59 -4.13 25.91
N LEU A 211 1.57 -5.41 25.65
CA LEU A 211 0.99 -5.96 24.42
C LEU A 211 -0.50 -6.14 24.66
N VAL A 212 -1.30 -5.63 23.75
CA VAL A 212 -2.76 -5.67 23.84
C VAL A 212 -3.38 -6.19 22.54
N GLU A 213 -4.54 -6.84 22.67
CA GLU A 213 -5.40 -7.18 21.54
C GLU A 213 -6.01 -5.92 20.89
N LEU A 214 -6.61 -6.09 19.72
CA LEU A 214 -7.31 -5.00 19.03
C LEU A 214 -8.46 -4.40 19.85
N ASP A 215 -9.03 -5.16 20.76
CA ASP A 215 -10.09 -4.72 21.69
C ASP A 215 -9.55 -4.12 23.00
N GLY A 216 -8.22 -3.96 23.13
CA GLY A 216 -7.56 -3.38 24.29
C GLY A 216 -7.28 -4.34 25.43
N ARG A 217 -7.65 -5.63 25.35
CA ARG A 217 -7.32 -6.63 26.38
C ARG A 217 -5.80 -6.86 26.41
N THR A 218 -5.22 -6.84 27.59
CA THR A 218 -3.80 -7.11 27.78
C THR A 218 -3.50 -8.58 27.50
N ILE A 219 -2.59 -8.86 26.58
CA ILE A 219 -2.06 -10.18 26.29
C ILE A 219 -0.87 -10.44 27.21
N GLU A 220 0.07 -9.50 27.27
CA GLU A 220 1.29 -9.61 28.01
C GLU A 220 1.69 -8.26 28.59
N THR A 221 2.16 -8.25 29.81
CA THR A 221 2.79 -7.09 30.42
C THR A 221 4.30 -7.27 30.32
N SER A 222 4.93 -6.60 29.37
CA SER A 222 6.38 -6.71 29.19
C SER A 222 7.09 -5.87 30.25
N VAL A 223 8.05 -6.49 30.90
CA VAL A 223 8.99 -5.83 31.77
C VAL A 223 10.22 -5.49 30.93
N SER A 224 10.38 -4.21 30.63
CA SER A 224 11.67 -3.55 30.37
C SER A 224 12.61 -4.01 29.23
N TYR A 225 12.39 -5.12 28.51
CA TYR A 225 13.16 -5.50 27.33
C TYR A 225 12.27 -6.17 26.29
N THR A 226 11.99 -5.47 25.22
CA THR A 226 10.95 -5.83 24.30
C THR A 226 11.44 -6.73 23.18
N HIS A 227 11.10 -8.01 23.27
CA HIS A 227 10.92 -8.84 22.10
C HIS A 227 9.43 -9.07 21.93
N LEU A 228 8.79 -8.36 21.04
CA LEU A 228 7.41 -8.63 20.65
C LEU A 228 7.43 -9.62 19.49
N ARG A 229 6.69 -10.71 19.60
CA ARG A 229 6.35 -11.58 18.46
C ARG A 229 5.02 -11.09 17.90
N ALA A 230 4.93 -10.95 16.59
CA ALA A 230 3.63 -10.83 15.94
C ALA A 230 2.92 -12.18 16.08
N HIS A 231 1.72 -12.18 16.66
CA HIS A 231 0.84 -13.33 16.60
C HIS A 231 -0.02 -13.17 15.35
N GLU A 232 0.08 -14.14 14.46
CA GLU A 232 -0.91 -14.30 13.40
C GLU A 232 -2.24 -14.73 14.02
N THR A 233 -3.30 -14.07 13.62
CA THR A 233 -4.68 -14.54 13.81
C THR A 233 -5.20 -15.14 12.53
#